data_251b79f5f77d78fcca6446b31b526311
#
_entry.id   251b79f5f77d78fcca6446b31b526311
#
_cell.length_a   1.000
_cell.length_b   1.000
_cell.length_c   1.000
_cell.angle_alpha   90.00
_cell.angle_beta   90.00
_cell.angle_gamma   90.00
#
_symmetry.space_group_name_H-M   'P 1'
#
loop_
_entity.id
_entity.type
_entity.pdbx_description
1 polymer ?
#
loop_
_entity_poly.entity_id
_entity_poly.type
_entity_poly.pdbx_seq_one_letter_code
_entity_poly.pdbx_strand_id
1 'polypeptide(L)'
;MTITTCGDRKPIRVAARGKHLVVDIHCHLGIPAADAIVQARHPGPPPGINDFTSAKTSEVNRAQFATMGRTLNTLDQRLADMDRLGIDVQAISP
;
A
#
# COMPACT_ATOMS: atom_id res chain seq x y z
N MET A 1 7.50 10.35 -19.29
CA MET A 1 8.12 11.03 -18.14
C MET A 1 8.90 10.02 -17.34
N THR A 2 10.11 10.33 -16.94
CA THR A 2 10.95 9.43 -16.14
C THR A 2 10.98 9.94 -14.72
N ILE A 3 10.55 9.13 -13.76
CA ILE A 3 10.60 9.46 -12.33
C ILE A 3 11.83 8.77 -11.74
N THR A 4 12.74 9.57 -11.18
CA THR A 4 13.91 9.07 -10.48
C THR A 4 13.55 8.84 -9.02
N THR A 5 13.65 7.62 -8.54
CA THR A 5 13.50 7.30 -7.11
C THR A 5 14.84 7.47 -6.40
N CYS A 6 14.82 7.82 -5.14
CA CYS A 6 16.03 7.96 -4.31
C CYS A 6 16.79 6.61 -4.24
N GLY A 7 18.08 6.61 -4.60
CA GLY A 7 18.94 5.42 -4.66
C GLY A 7 19.19 4.90 -6.08
N ASP A 8 20.05 3.90 -6.21
CA ASP A 8 20.51 3.30 -7.49
C ASP A 8 19.43 2.51 -8.26
N ARG A 9 18.18 2.92 -8.17
CA ARG A 9 17.08 2.26 -8.87
C ARG A 9 16.97 2.78 -10.30
N LYS A 10 16.73 1.87 -11.22
CA LYS A 10 16.45 2.21 -12.62
C LYS A 10 15.25 3.16 -12.66
N PRO A 11 15.29 4.19 -13.52
CA PRO A 11 14.16 5.09 -13.70
C PRO A 11 12.92 4.32 -14.12
N ILE A 12 11.81 4.59 -13.44
CA ILE A 12 10.52 4.00 -13.77
C ILE A 12 10.03 4.69 -15.05
N ARG A 13 9.88 3.93 -16.11
CA ARG A 13 9.20 4.41 -17.30
C ARG A 13 7.71 4.39 -17.06
N VAL A 14 7.12 5.55 -16.95
CA VAL A 14 5.68 5.69 -16.96
C VAL A 14 5.22 5.46 -18.40
N ALA A 15 4.58 4.35 -18.63
CA ALA A 15 3.95 4.09 -19.94
C ALA A 15 2.75 5.04 -20.06
N ALA A 16 2.86 6.01 -20.96
CA ALA A 16 1.73 6.87 -21.28
C ALA A 16 0.63 6.01 -21.90
N ARG A 17 -0.45 5.80 -21.18
CA ARG A 17 -1.68 5.19 -21.72
C ARG A 17 -2.50 6.30 -22.38
N GLY A 18 -2.38 6.44 -23.69
CA GLY A 18 -3.07 7.48 -24.42
C GLY A 18 -2.55 8.89 -24.10
N LYS A 19 -3.46 9.85 -23.91
CA LYS A 19 -3.12 11.27 -23.68
C LYS A 19 -3.04 11.67 -22.21
N HIS A 20 -3.29 10.77 -21.28
CA HIS A 20 -3.47 11.10 -19.87
C HIS A 20 -2.58 10.24 -18.98
N LEU A 21 -1.91 10.91 -18.03
CA LEU A 21 -1.22 10.28 -16.91
C LEU A 21 -2.21 10.07 -15.79
N VAL A 22 -2.33 8.84 -15.29
CA VAL A 22 -3.19 8.50 -14.14
C VAL A 22 -2.33 8.42 -12.89
N VAL A 23 -2.60 9.32 -11.94
CA VAL A 23 -1.89 9.40 -10.67
C VAL A 23 -2.86 9.13 -9.53
N ASP A 24 -2.59 8.13 -8.72
CA ASP A 24 -3.28 7.86 -7.46
C ASP A 24 -2.52 8.56 -6.33
N ILE A 25 -3.15 9.57 -5.74
CA ILE A 25 -2.54 10.42 -4.71
C ILE A 25 -2.82 9.95 -3.28
N HIS A 26 -3.64 8.91 -3.09
CA HIS A 26 -3.99 8.40 -1.78
C HIS A 26 -3.89 6.88 -1.74
N CYS A 27 -2.72 6.39 -1.43
CA CYS A 27 -2.49 4.97 -1.25
C CYS A 27 -1.49 4.68 -0.13
N HIS A 28 -1.65 3.51 0.47
CA HIS A 28 -0.85 3.07 1.60
C HIS A 28 -0.09 1.79 1.26
N LEU A 29 1.09 1.66 1.83
CA LEU A 29 1.89 0.44 1.77
C LEU A 29 2.40 0.12 3.18
N GLY A 30 2.11 -1.08 3.67
CA GLY A 30 2.68 -1.58 4.91
C GLY A 30 4.19 -1.80 4.78
N ILE A 31 4.93 -1.48 5.83
CA ILE A 31 6.38 -1.66 5.88
C ILE A 31 6.69 -2.63 7.03
N PRO A 32 6.76 -3.95 6.77
CA PRO A 32 6.96 -4.96 7.82
C PRO A 32 8.20 -4.73 8.69
N ALA A 33 9.27 -4.17 8.12
CA ALA A 33 10.48 -3.84 8.87
C ALA A 33 10.23 -2.72 9.90
N ALA A 34 9.39 -1.74 9.58
CA ALA A 34 9.00 -0.69 10.51
C ALA A 34 8.07 -1.23 11.60
N ASP A 35 7.13 -2.08 11.23
CA ASP A 35 6.23 -2.74 12.18
C ASP A 35 7.01 -3.59 13.19
N ALA A 36 8.05 -4.29 12.75
CA ALA A 36 8.90 -5.08 13.64
C ALA A 36 9.63 -4.22 14.68
N ILE A 37 10.07 -3.01 14.32
CA ILE A 37 10.71 -2.07 15.25
C ILE A 37 9.71 -1.57 16.29
N VAL A 38 8.50 -1.24 15.86
CA VAL A 38 7.42 -0.79 16.76
C VAL A 38 7.06 -1.93 17.70
N GLN A 39 6.87 -3.13 17.20
CA GLN A 39 6.50 -4.30 17.99
C GLN A 39 7.56 -4.65 19.04
N ALA A 40 8.83 -4.49 18.73
CA ALA A 40 9.92 -4.73 19.68
C ALA A 40 9.89 -3.76 20.87
N ARG A 41 9.43 -2.53 20.68
CA ARG A 41 9.36 -1.49 21.70
C ARG A 41 8.02 -1.45 22.44
N HIS A 42 6.96 -1.82 21.78
CA HIS A 42 5.61 -1.83 22.28
C HIS A 42 4.97 -3.20 21.99
N PRO A 43 5.33 -4.24 22.78
CA PRO A 43 4.78 -5.57 22.59
C PRO A 43 3.28 -5.57 22.88
N GLY A 44 2.51 -6.15 21.97
CA GLY A 44 1.06 -6.22 22.03
C GLY A 44 0.42 -5.75 20.72
N PRO A 45 -0.87 -6.01 20.53
CA PRO A 45 -1.56 -5.53 19.36
C PRO A 45 -1.59 -3.99 19.38
N PRO A 46 -1.22 -3.31 18.27
CA PRO A 46 -1.37 -1.87 18.20
C PRO A 46 -2.86 -1.50 18.31
N PRO A 47 -3.18 -0.35 18.94
CA PRO A 47 -4.55 0.16 18.91
C PRO A 47 -4.97 0.31 17.46
N GLY A 48 -6.08 -0.32 17.11
CA GLY A 48 -6.58 -0.36 15.74
C GLY A 48 -7.96 0.27 15.66
N ILE A 49 -8.39 0.51 14.44
CA ILE A 49 -9.73 1.03 14.17
C ILE A 49 -10.83 0.15 14.78
N ASN A 50 -10.56 -1.14 14.94
CA ASN A 50 -11.49 -2.10 15.51
C ASN A 50 -11.77 -1.87 17.01
N ASP A 51 -10.88 -1.14 17.71
CA ASP A 51 -11.09 -0.80 19.13
C ASP A 51 -12.21 0.24 19.32
N PHE A 52 -12.56 0.93 18.23
CA PHE A 52 -13.56 1.99 18.22
C PHE A 52 -14.80 1.67 17.40
N THR A 53 -14.92 0.44 16.92
CA THR A 53 -16.01 0.02 16.04
C THR A 53 -16.87 -1.07 16.68
N SER A 54 -18.09 -1.25 16.16
CA SER A 54 -18.95 -2.35 16.60
C SER A 54 -18.36 -3.72 16.24
N ALA A 55 -18.79 -4.77 16.93
CA ALA A 55 -18.36 -6.13 16.66
C ALA A 55 -18.58 -6.54 15.18
N LYS A 56 -19.72 -6.14 14.61
CA LYS A 56 -20.04 -6.42 13.20
C LYS A 56 -19.10 -5.68 12.23
N THR A 57 -18.82 -4.43 12.48
CA THR A 57 -17.85 -3.65 11.68
C THR A 57 -16.46 -4.23 11.79
N SER A 58 -16.04 -4.65 12.97
CA SER A 58 -14.74 -5.30 13.19
C SER A 58 -14.61 -6.62 12.44
N GLU A 59 -15.69 -7.40 12.35
CA GLU A 59 -15.75 -8.63 11.56
C GLU A 59 -15.55 -8.36 10.06
N VAL A 60 -16.27 -7.38 9.51
CA VAL A 60 -16.14 -6.96 8.12
C VAL A 60 -14.73 -6.46 7.81
N ASN A 61 -14.18 -5.59 8.66
CA ASN A 61 -12.81 -5.08 8.51
C ASN A 61 -11.78 -6.22 8.51
N ARG A 62 -11.92 -7.17 9.43
CA ARG A 62 -11.01 -8.32 9.51
C ARG A 62 -11.05 -9.17 8.24
N ALA A 63 -12.24 -9.43 7.69
CA ALA A 63 -12.41 -10.15 6.44
C ALA A 63 -11.79 -9.39 5.25
N GLN A 64 -11.96 -8.08 5.17
CA GLN A 64 -11.35 -7.23 4.15
C GLN A 64 -9.82 -7.22 4.25
N PHE A 65 -9.25 -7.03 5.44
CA PHE A 65 -7.81 -7.06 5.62
C PHE A 65 -7.18 -8.41 5.30
N ALA A 66 -7.88 -9.51 5.54
CA ALA A 66 -7.40 -10.84 5.18
C ALA A 66 -7.21 -10.99 3.67
N THR A 67 -8.08 -10.38 2.85
CA THR A 67 -7.96 -10.41 1.38
C THR A 67 -7.03 -9.35 0.83
N MET A 68 -6.96 -8.18 1.46
CA MET A 68 -6.15 -7.04 0.99
C MET A 68 -4.69 -7.07 1.46
N GLY A 69 -4.37 -7.90 2.45
CA GLY A 69 -3.05 -7.89 3.09
C GLY A 69 -1.89 -8.06 2.12
N ARG A 70 -2.03 -8.90 1.10
CA ARG A 70 -1.00 -9.08 0.07
C ARG A 70 -0.79 -7.82 -0.76
N THR A 71 -1.86 -7.16 -1.16
CA THR A 71 -1.81 -5.91 -1.93
C THR A 71 -1.16 -4.79 -1.13
N LEU A 72 -1.43 -4.73 0.19
CA LEU A 72 -0.87 -3.71 1.07
C LEU A 72 0.61 -3.91 1.39
N ASN A 73 1.08 -5.16 1.42
CA ASN A 73 2.40 -5.51 1.93
C ASN A 73 3.37 -6.07 0.85
N THR A 74 2.90 -6.29 -0.36
CA THR A 74 3.70 -6.92 -1.43
C THR A 74 3.80 -5.99 -2.63
N LEU A 75 5.01 -5.54 -2.92
CA LEU A 75 5.27 -4.61 -4.01
C LEU A 75 4.92 -5.20 -5.38
N ASP A 76 5.29 -6.44 -5.64
CA ASP A 76 5.04 -7.10 -6.93
C ASP A 76 3.54 -7.20 -7.24
N GLN A 77 2.74 -7.57 -6.24
CA GLN A 77 1.29 -7.62 -6.39
C GLN A 77 0.70 -6.22 -6.66
N ARG A 78 1.22 -5.21 -5.96
CA ARG A 78 0.79 -3.83 -6.16
C ARG A 78 1.08 -3.34 -7.58
N LEU A 79 2.27 -3.60 -8.10
CA LEU A 79 2.63 -3.21 -9.46
C LEU A 79 1.74 -3.91 -10.51
N ALA A 80 1.46 -5.19 -10.32
CA ALA A 80 0.53 -5.92 -11.20
C ALA A 80 -0.90 -5.34 -11.15
N ASP A 81 -1.37 -4.95 -9.97
CA ASP A 81 -2.68 -4.31 -9.81
C ASP A 81 -2.71 -2.91 -10.45
N MET A 82 -1.65 -2.13 -10.33
CA MET A 82 -1.53 -0.84 -11.01
C MET A 82 -1.63 -1.01 -12.54
N ASP A 83 -0.93 -1.98 -13.10
CA ASP A 83 -0.99 -2.28 -14.53
C ASP A 83 -2.40 -2.67 -14.95
N ARG A 84 -3.04 -3.54 -14.19
CA ARG A 84 -4.42 -3.98 -14.45
C ARG A 84 -5.44 -2.84 -14.37
N LEU A 85 -5.26 -1.93 -13.41
CA LEU A 85 -6.15 -0.79 -13.19
C LEU A 85 -5.83 0.43 -14.06
N GLY A 86 -4.69 0.43 -14.74
CA GLY A 86 -4.26 1.55 -15.56
C GLY A 86 -3.73 2.73 -14.77
N ILE A 87 -3.18 2.49 -13.59
CA ILE A 87 -2.55 3.50 -12.76
C ILE A 87 -1.07 3.60 -13.12
N ASP A 88 -0.61 4.79 -13.50
CA ASP A 88 0.78 5.02 -13.91
C ASP A 88 1.70 5.35 -12.73
N VAL A 89 1.19 6.07 -11.75
CA VAL A 89 1.93 6.53 -10.57
C VAL A 89 1.07 6.42 -9.32
N GLN A 90 1.67 5.97 -8.23
CA GLN A 90 1.08 6.06 -6.90
C GLN A 90 1.98 6.88 -5.97
N ALA A 91 1.39 7.85 -5.25
CA ALA A 91 2.02 8.54 -4.14
C ALA A 91 1.74 7.74 -2.87
N ILE A 92 2.74 7.01 -2.38
CA ILE A 92 2.58 6.05 -1.28
C ILE A 92 2.96 6.69 0.05
N SER A 93 2.12 6.48 1.05
CA SER A 93 2.44 6.72 2.46
C SER A 93 2.33 5.42 3.26
N PRO A 94 3.15 5.25 4.30
CA PRO A 94 3.02 4.13 5.22
C PRO A 94 1.77 4.22 6.09
#